data_f77e854c7cc0258f3d06d615bc48bca1
#
_entry.id   f77e854c7cc0258f3d06d615bc48bca1
#
_cell.length_a   1.000
_cell.length_b   1.000
_cell.length_c   1.000
_cell.angle_alpha   90.00
_cell.angle_beta   90.00
_cell.angle_gamma   90.00
#
_symmetry.space_group_name_H-M   'P 1'
#
loop_
_entity.id
_entity.type
_entity.pdbx_description
1 polymer ?
#
loop_
_entity_poly.entity_id
_entity_poly.type
_entity_poly.pdbx_seq_one_letter_code
_entity_poly.pdbx_strand_id
1 'polypeptide(L)'
;MLAALAQALEERDAYSGGHSLRVTELAEIVARRLGWDDGRLAGLRLGGLLHDVGKLTLPRSLLRKAGPLDARELALVRLHPVVGARIVAPILRGKGPLDCVLYHHEHWDGRGYPLGRRGVGIPEPARVLSVADAFDAMTSTRPYRAALSTDAALAELERCSGSQFDPVAARAFTQAWDAGELPFAAQPPAA
;
A
#
# COMPACT_ATOMS: atom_id res chain seq x y z
N MET A 1 7.79 3.48 -19.35
CA MET A 1 7.61 4.82 -18.74
C MET A 1 7.10 4.73 -17.30
N LEU A 2 5.96 4.09 -17.00
CA LEU A 2 5.42 4.00 -15.64
C LEU A 2 6.32 3.20 -14.68
N ALA A 3 6.89 2.08 -15.12
CA ALA A 3 7.87 1.32 -14.33
C ALA A 3 9.12 2.14 -13.98
N ALA A 4 9.60 2.96 -14.93
CA ALA A 4 10.74 3.86 -14.67
C ALA A 4 10.39 4.97 -13.65
N LEU A 5 9.14 5.41 -13.60
CA LEU A 5 8.66 6.37 -12.60
C LEU A 5 8.60 5.73 -11.21
N ALA A 6 8.08 4.50 -11.11
CA ALA A 6 8.08 3.73 -9.86
C ALA A 6 9.51 3.46 -9.36
N GLN A 7 10.41 3.07 -10.25
CA GLN A 7 11.83 2.86 -9.93
C GLN A 7 12.51 4.15 -9.45
N ALA A 8 12.29 5.29 -10.13
CA ALA A 8 12.83 6.58 -9.70
C ALA A 8 12.32 7.02 -8.32
N LEU A 9 11.09 6.64 -7.97
CA LEU A 9 10.53 6.84 -6.64
C LEU A 9 11.28 6.00 -5.60
N GLU A 10 11.47 4.72 -5.87
CA GLU A 10 12.16 3.79 -4.97
C GLU A 10 13.64 4.19 -4.73
N GLU A 11 14.33 4.72 -5.75
CA GLU A 11 15.68 5.24 -5.60
C GLU A 11 15.77 6.49 -4.70
N ARG A 12 14.69 7.26 -4.58
CA ARG A 12 14.60 8.42 -3.68
C ARG A 12 14.28 8.04 -2.26
N ASP A 13 13.43 7.04 -2.09
CA ASP A 13 13.06 6.47 -0.79
C ASP A 13 13.95 5.25 -0.54
N ALA A 14 14.99 5.42 0.26
CA ALA A 14 16.04 4.41 0.49
C ALA A 14 15.52 3.04 1.01
N TYR A 15 14.22 2.95 1.29
CA TYR A 15 13.61 1.77 1.91
C TYR A 15 12.54 1.11 1.03
N SER A 16 12.32 1.63 -0.18
CA SER A 16 11.26 1.16 -1.08
C SER A 16 11.72 0.16 -2.13
N GLY A 17 12.96 -0.37 -2.04
CA GLY A 17 13.47 -1.29 -3.07
C GLY A 17 12.51 -2.45 -3.36
N GLY A 18 11.81 -2.41 -4.49
CA GLY A 18 10.81 -3.39 -4.88
C GLY A 18 9.50 -3.37 -4.10
N HIS A 19 9.29 -2.43 -3.17
CA HIS A 19 8.06 -2.32 -2.38
C HIS A 19 6.81 -2.21 -3.25
N SER A 20 6.78 -1.26 -4.18
CA SER A 20 5.61 -1.05 -5.03
C SER A 20 5.26 -2.28 -5.87
N LEU A 21 6.27 -3.06 -6.30
CA LEU A 21 6.06 -4.32 -7.01
C LEU A 21 5.47 -5.38 -6.08
N ARG A 22 6.08 -5.61 -4.91
CA ARG A 22 5.58 -6.60 -3.93
C ARG A 22 4.16 -6.30 -3.48
N VAL A 23 3.87 -5.05 -3.12
CA VAL A 23 2.51 -4.60 -2.76
C VAL A 23 1.52 -4.86 -3.89
N THR A 24 1.91 -4.57 -5.13
CA THR A 24 1.05 -4.81 -6.30
C THR A 24 0.78 -6.31 -6.50
N GLU A 25 1.80 -7.17 -6.41
CA GLU A 25 1.66 -8.62 -6.52
C GLU A 25 0.75 -9.20 -5.45
N LEU A 26 0.96 -8.81 -4.19
CA LEU A 26 0.12 -9.21 -3.06
C LEU A 26 -1.33 -8.77 -3.26
N ALA A 27 -1.55 -7.52 -3.63
CA ALA A 27 -2.88 -6.98 -3.88
C ALA A 27 -3.59 -7.69 -5.04
N GLU A 28 -2.85 -8.05 -6.09
CA GLU A 28 -3.41 -8.78 -7.24
C GLU A 28 -3.89 -10.18 -6.86
N ILE A 29 -3.13 -10.92 -6.04
CA ILE A 29 -3.55 -12.24 -5.56
C ILE A 29 -4.84 -12.13 -4.76
N VAL A 30 -4.93 -11.16 -3.85
CA VAL A 30 -6.16 -10.90 -3.08
C VAL A 30 -7.32 -10.54 -3.99
N ALA A 31 -7.11 -9.66 -4.98
CA ALA A 31 -8.14 -9.24 -5.92
C ALA A 31 -8.65 -10.42 -6.79
N ARG A 32 -7.77 -11.34 -7.21
CA ARG A 32 -8.15 -12.57 -7.93
C ARG A 32 -9.05 -13.45 -7.07
N ARG A 33 -8.74 -13.64 -5.79
CA ARG A 33 -9.60 -14.38 -4.85
C ARG A 33 -10.97 -13.72 -4.66
N LEU A 34 -11.04 -12.41 -4.79
CA LEU A 34 -12.29 -11.64 -4.77
C LEU A 34 -13.05 -11.68 -6.11
N GLY A 35 -12.55 -12.44 -7.10
CA GLY A 35 -13.22 -12.64 -8.39
C GLY A 35 -13.08 -11.47 -9.36
N TRP A 36 -12.02 -10.66 -9.26
CA TRP A 36 -11.83 -9.54 -10.16
C TRP A 36 -11.43 -10.00 -11.56
N ASP A 37 -12.00 -9.35 -12.56
CA ASP A 37 -11.62 -9.53 -13.96
C ASP A 37 -10.28 -8.87 -14.32
N ASP A 38 -9.73 -9.22 -15.49
CA ASP A 38 -8.44 -8.72 -15.95
C ASP A 38 -8.41 -7.19 -16.13
N GLY A 39 -9.53 -6.57 -16.45
CA GLY A 39 -9.63 -5.11 -16.60
C GLY A 39 -9.45 -4.40 -15.25
N ARG A 40 -10.10 -4.91 -14.19
CA ARG A 40 -9.95 -4.41 -12.83
C ARG A 40 -8.54 -4.67 -12.29
N LEU A 41 -7.98 -5.85 -12.56
CA LEU A 41 -6.62 -6.21 -12.19
C LEU A 41 -5.58 -5.31 -12.86
N ALA A 42 -5.75 -4.99 -14.14
CA ALA A 42 -4.87 -4.03 -14.83
C ALA A 42 -4.90 -2.65 -14.17
N GLY A 43 -6.08 -2.19 -13.75
CA GLY A 43 -6.24 -0.95 -12.98
C GLY A 43 -5.53 -0.98 -11.64
N LEU A 44 -5.67 -2.08 -10.89
CA LEU A 44 -5.00 -2.29 -9.61
C LEU A 44 -3.47 -2.29 -9.75
N ARG A 45 -2.93 -2.97 -10.77
CA ARG A 45 -1.48 -2.99 -11.07
C ARG A 45 -0.93 -1.60 -11.29
N LEU A 46 -1.59 -0.80 -12.11
CA LEU A 46 -1.16 0.59 -12.36
C LEU A 46 -1.23 1.44 -11.10
N GLY A 47 -2.31 1.32 -10.33
CA GLY A 47 -2.49 2.05 -9.09
C GLY A 47 -1.50 1.63 -8.01
N GLY A 48 -1.25 0.34 -7.85
CA GLY A 48 -0.29 -0.20 -6.89
C GLY A 48 1.14 0.24 -7.17
N LEU A 49 1.57 0.20 -8.44
CA LEU A 49 2.91 0.69 -8.82
C LEU A 49 3.10 2.19 -8.55
N LEU A 50 2.03 2.97 -8.54
CA LEU A 50 2.07 4.43 -8.47
C LEU A 50 1.48 5.00 -7.18
N HIS A 51 1.03 4.17 -6.23
CA HIS A 51 0.30 4.63 -5.04
C HIS A 51 1.08 5.70 -4.26
N ASP A 52 2.37 5.56 -4.19
CA ASP A 52 3.30 6.41 -3.46
C ASP A 52 3.95 7.52 -4.31
N VAL A 53 3.57 7.70 -5.59
CA VAL A 53 4.24 8.65 -6.50
C VAL A 53 4.30 10.08 -5.98
N GLY A 54 3.35 10.48 -5.14
CA GLY A 54 3.34 11.80 -4.51
C GLY A 54 4.52 12.05 -3.57
N LYS A 55 5.18 11.03 -3.06
CA LYS A 55 6.40 11.14 -2.25
C LYS A 55 7.57 11.77 -3.03
N LEU A 56 7.53 11.79 -4.37
CA LEU A 56 8.50 12.49 -5.20
C LEU A 56 8.62 13.99 -4.88
N THR A 57 7.57 14.60 -4.36
CA THR A 57 7.55 16.03 -3.99
C THR A 57 8.08 16.29 -2.59
N LEU A 58 8.30 15.27 -1.79
CA LEU A 58 8.80 15.41 -0.43
C LEU A 58 10.34 15.60 -0.41
N PRO A 59 10.88 16.38 0.53
CA PRO A 59 12.32 16.49 0.73
C PRO A 59 12.95 15.12 1.04
N ARG A 60 14.09 14.82 0.43
CA ARG A 60 14.84 13.58 0.72
C ARG A 60 15.21 13.43 2.20
N SER A 61 15.52 14.54 2.87
CA SER A 61 15.81 14.55 4.30
C SER A 61 14.64 14.05 5.14
N LEU A 62 13.40 14.36 4.72
CA LEU A 62 12.19 13.90 5.38
C LEU A 62 11.95 12.39 5.15
N LEU A 63 12.12 11.93 3.91
CA LEU A 63 11.96 10.51 3.57
C LEU A 63 13.00 9.61 4.24
N ARG A 64 14.21 10.14 4.51
CA ARG A 64 15.33 9.40 5.12
C ARG A 64 15.52 9.68 6.60
N LYS A 65 14.59 10.34 7.26
CA LYS A 65 14.70 10.67 8.68
C LYS A 65 14.72 9.39 9.53
N ALA A 66 15.76 9.21 10.31
CA ALA A 66 15.96 8.02 11.15
C ALA A 66 15.14 8.04 12.46
N GLY A 67 14.39 9.10 12.73
CA GLY A 67 13.58 9.26 13.93
C GLY A 67 12.11 9.50 13.63
N PRO A 68 11.27 9.65 14.67
CA PRO A 68 9.86 9.96 14.51
C PRO A 68 9.65 11.28 13.78
N LEU A 69 8.60 11.34 12.97
CA LEU A 69 8.18 12.57 12.33
C LEU A 69 7.44 13.46 13.34
N ASP A 70 7.72 14.75 13.34
CA ASP A 70 6.90 15.70 14.08
C ASP A 70 5.54 15.93 13.40
N ALA A 71 4.66 16.70 14.05
CA ALA A 71 3.30 16.92 13.55
C ALA A 71 3.28 17.64 12.17
N ARG A 72 4.23 18.53 11.89
CA ARG A 72 4.34 19.26 10.61
C ARG A 72 4.86 18.34 9.52
N GLU A 73 5.89 17.57 9.81
CA GLU A 73 6.46 16.58 8.92
C GLU A 73 5.44 15.50 8.55
N LEU A 74 4.69 15.01 9.55
CA LEU A 74 3.63 14.05 9.33
C LEU A 74 2.51 14.62 8.45
N ALA A 75 2.12 15.88 8.67
CA ALA A 75 1.13 16.55 7.84
C ALA A 75 1.60 16.66 6.37
N LEU A 76 2.89 16.95 6.13
CA LEU A 76 3.46 16.96 4.79
C LEU A 76 3.44 15.57 4.14
N VAL A 77 3.85 14.54 4.87
CA VAL A 77 3.82 13.16 4.34
C VAL A 77 2.39 12.75 3.99
N ARG A 78 1.41 13.09 4.81
CA ARG A 78 -0.01 12.78 4.57
C ARG A 78 -0.61 13.44 3.33
N LEU A 79 0.08 14.39 2.69
CA LEU A 79 -0.35 14.98 1.43
C LEU A 79 -0.01 14.14 0.20
N HIS A 80 0.91 13.14 0.31
CA HIS A 80 1.35 12.40 -0.87
C HIS A 80 0.23 11.72 -1.66
N PRO A 81 -0.88 11.19 -1.07
CA PRO A 81 -1.94 10.62 -1.87
C PRO A 81 -2.63 11.66 -2.77
N VAL A 82 -2.89 12.84 -2.23
CA VAL A 82 -3.53 13.94 -2.98
C VAL A 82 -2.60 14.47 -4.07
N VAL A 83 -1.33 14.67 -3.74
CA VAL A 83 -0.31 15.14 -4.69
C VAL A 83 -0.06 14.07 -5.76
N GLY A 84 0.06 12.81 -5.35
CA GLY A 84 0.21 11.68 -6.27
C GLY A 84 -0.95 11.59 -7.26
N ALA A 85 -2.18 11.66 -6.77
CA ALA A 85 -3.37 11.67 -7.62
C ALA A 85 -3.35 12.81 -8.64
N ARG A 86 -2.91 14.02 -8.27
CA ARG A 86 -2.74 15.15 -9.21
C ARG A 86 -1.69 14.91 -10.27
N ILE A 87 -0.58 14.26 -9.90
CA ILE A 87 0.53 13.93 -10.83
C ILE A 87 0.05 12.92 -11.88
N VAL A 88 -0.67 11.87 -11.46
CA VAL A 88 -1.00 10.75 -12.35
C VAL A 88 -2.35 10.90 -13.05
N ALA A 89 -3.27 11.75 -12.57
CA ALA A 89 -4.59 11.95 -13.18
C ALA A 89 -4.54 12.26 -14.69
N PRO A 90 -3.60 13.06 -15.22
CA PRO A 90 -3.51 13.31 -16.67
C PRO A 90 -3.08 12.08 -17.48
N ILE A 91 -2.46 11.09 -16.83
CA ILE A 91 -1.82 9.93 -17.47
C ILE A 91 -2.67 8.68 -17.32
N LEU A 92 -3.27 8.48 -16.16
CA LEU A 92 -4.07 7.31 -15.84
C LEU A 92 -5.49 7.45 -16.41
N ARG A 93 -5.92 6.41 -17.12
CA ARG A 93 -7.30 6.30 -17.60
C ARG A 93 -8.09 5.40 -16.65
N GLY A 94 -9.32 5.80 -16.34
CA GLY A 94 -10.20 5.06 -15.45
C GLY A 94 -10.05 5.47 -13.97
N LYS A 95 -11.04 5.09 -13.18
CA LYS A 95 -11.09 5.45 -11.74
C LYS A 95 -10.22 4.53 -10.88
N GLY A 96 -10.17 3.24 -11.16
CA GLY A 96 -9.51 2.24 -10.32
C GLY A 96 -8.05 2.56 -9.97
N PRO A 97 -7.17 2.88 -10.96
CA PRO A 97 -5.79 3.24 -10.66
C PRO A 97 -5.66 4.50 -9.79
N LEU A 98 -6.48 5.52 -10.09
CA LEU A 98 -6.47 6.77 -9.33
C LEU A 98 -7.01 6.60 -7.91
N ASP A 99 -7.99 5.72 -7.73
CA ASP A 99 -8.55 5.37 -6.43
C ASP A 99 -7.49 4.72 -5.52
N CYS A 100 -6.63 3.85 -6.06
CA CYS A 100 -5.49 3.29 -5.33
C CYS A 100 -4.58 4.41 -4.82
N VAL A 101 -4.15 5.32 -5.70
CA VAL A 101 -3.23 6.40 -5.35
C VAL A 101 -3.83 7.33 -4.29
N LEU A 102 -5.10 7.69 -4.42
CA LEU A 102 -5.73 8.71 -3.58
C LEU A 102 -6.16 8.16 -2.21
N TYR A 103 -6.60 6.89 -2.14
CA TYR A 103 -7.33 6.38 -0.98
C TYR A 103 -6.67 5.21 -0.24
N HIS A 104 -5.45 4.77 -0.60
CA HIS A 104 -4.80 3.63 0.04
C HIS A 104 -4.49 3.82 1.53
N HIS A 105 -4.53 5.03 2.05
CA HIS A 105 -4.40 5.35 3.46
C HIS A 105 -5.72 5.69 4.17
N GLU A 106 -6.85 5.51 3.50
CA GLU A 106 -8.13 5.56 4.21
C GLU A 106 -8.29 4.33 5.09
N HIS A 107 -8.88 4.51 6.26
CA HIS A 107 -9.18 3.44 7.19
C HIS A 107 -10.67 3.08 7.13
N TRP A 108 -10.98 1.81 7.28
CA TRP A 108 -12.36 1.32 7.23
C TRP A 108 -13.28 2.06 8.22
N ASP A 109 -12.77 2.44 9.38
CA ASP A 109 -13.49 3.17 10.43
C ASP A 109 -13.58 4.69 10.19
N GLY A 110 -12.94 5.22 9.14
CA GLY A 110 -12.93 6.63 8.77
C GLY A 110 -11.86 7.47 9.49
N ARG A 111 -10.93 6.85 10.21
CA ARG A 111 -9.82 7.56 10.90
C ARG A 111 -8.59 7.73 10.02
N GLY A 112 -8.65 7.25 8.77
CA GLY A 112 -7.60 7.39 7.78
C GLY A 112 -7.51 8.77 7.15
N TYR A 113 -6.77 8.89 6.08
CA TYR A 113 -6.59 10.11 5.30
C TYR A 113 -6.53 9.78 3.80
N PRO A 114 -6.73 10.74 2.89
CA PRO A 114 -6.81 12.19 3.09
C PRO A 114 -8.22 12.73 3.37
N LEU A 115 -9.30 11.98 3.12
CA LEU A 115 -10.68 12.47 3.18
C LEU A 115 -11.48 11.92 4.35
N GLY A 116 -10.98 10.93 5.09
CA GLY A 116 -11.69 10.28 6.19
C GLY A 116 -12.91 9.48 5.70
N ARG A 117 -12.80 8.85 4.53
CA ARG A 117 -13.86 7.98 4.00
C ARG A 117 -14.01 6.74 4.87
N ARG A 118 -15.24 6.20 4.93
CA ARG A 118 -15.57 5.08 5.80
C ARG A 118 -16.21 3.92 5.05
N GLY A 119 -15.85 2.69 5.43
CA GLY A 119 -16.48 1.46 4.95
C GLY A 119 -16.46 1.38 3.42
N VAL A 120 -17.58 1.01 2.83
CA VAL A 120 -17.75 0.90 1.37
C VAL A 120 -17.66 2.25 0.62
N GLY A 121 -17.64 3.37 1.32
CA GLY A 121 -17.33 4.67 0.73
C GLY A 121 -15.88 4.82 0.29
N ILE A 122 -14.98 3.94 0.78
CA ILE A 122 -13.62 3.79 0.28
C ILE A 122 -13.68 2.91 -0.98
N PRO A 123 -13.14 3.34 -2.13
CA PRO A 123 -13.11 2.52 -3.32
C PRO A 123 -12.43 1.16 -3.08
N GLU A 124 -13.02 0.09 -3.60
CA GLU A 124 -12.54 -1.28 -3.36
C GLU A 124 -11.07 -1.50 -3.75
N PRO A 125 -10.54 -0.94 -4.87
CA PRO A 125 -9.12 -1.06 -5.19
C PRO A 125 -8.19 -0.52 -4.10
N ALA A 126 -8.55 0.58 -3.47
CA ALA A 126 -7.79 1.16 -2.38
C ALA A 126 -7.83 0.30 -1.12
N ARG A 127 -9.01 -0.32 -0.82
CA ARG A 127 -9.16 -1.21 0.33
C ARG A 127 -8.32 -2.48 0.21
N VAL A 128 -8.25 -3.06 -0.99
CA VAL A 128 -7.40 -4.22 -1.27
C VAL A 128 -5.92 -3.85 -1.20
N LEU A 129 -5.54 -2.73 -1.81
CA LEU A 129 -4.15 -2.27 -1.81
C LEU A 129 -3.65 -1.95 -0.40
N SER A 130 -4.48 -1.33 0.44
CA SER A 130 -4.15 -0.95 1.83
C SER A 130 -3.73 -2.16 2.69
N VAL A 131 -4.37 -3.32 2.52
CA VAL A 131 -4.00 -4.55 3.24
C VAL A 131 -2.63 -5.05 2.80
N ALA A 132 -2.38 -5.09 1.49
CA ALA A 132 -1.10 -5.52 0.91
C ALA A 132 0.05 -4.58 1.29
N ASP A 133 -0.17 -3.26 1.23
CA ASP A 133 0.80 -2.24 1.64
C ASP A 133 1.18 -2.37 3.12
N ALA A 134 0.19 -2.52 3.99
CA ALA A 134 0.43 -2.70 5.41
C ALA A 134 1.21 -3.99 5.71
N PHE A 135 0.89 -5.10 5.04
CA PHE A 135 1.61 -6.36 5.21
C PHE A 135 3.08 -6.24 4.78
N ASP A 136 3.35 -5.72 3.57
CA ASP A 136 4.73 -5.50 3.11
C ASP A 136 5.48 -4.54 4.03
N ALA A 137 4.83 -3.47 4.48
CA ALA A 137 5.42 -2.54 5.43
C ALA A 137 5.74 -3.18 6.80
N MET A 138 4.96 -4.13 7.27
CA MET A 138 5.19 -4.84 8.53
C MET A 138 6.31 -5.88 8.40
N THR A 139 6.40 -6.57 7.29
CA THR A 139 7.35 -7.66 7.04
C THR A 139 8.67 -7.19 6.42
N SER A 140 8.80 -5.91 6.09
CA SER A 140 10.04 -5.31 5.60
C SER A 140 10.82 -4.62 6.71
N THR A 141 12.15 -4.81 6.75
CA THR A 141 13.05 -4.11 7.69
C THR A 141 13.14 -2.63 7.33
N ARG A 142 12.97 -1.76 8.32
CA ARG A 142 13.14 -0.30 8.20
C ARG A 142 14.19 0.18 9.20
N PRO A 143 14.86 1.33 9.02
CA PRO A 143 15.99 1.78 9.86
C PRO A 143 15.68 1.89 11.35
N TYR A 144 14.41 2.10 11.64
CA TYR A 144 13.92 2.32 13.00
C TYR A 144 13.03 1.18 13.52
N ARG A 145 12.87 0.10 12.71
CA ARG A 145 12.03 -1.04 13.09
C ARG A 145 12.45 -2.30 12.35
N ALA A 146 12.77 -3.35 13.10
CA ALA A 146 12.91 -4.69 12.54
C ALA A 146 11.60 -5.18 11.90
N ALA A 147 11.71 -6.03 10.87
CA ALA A 147 10.57 -6.70 10.27
C ALA A 147 9.85 -7.55 11.34
N LEU A 148 8.52 -7.57 11.28
CA LEU A 148 7.72 -8.55 12.02
C LEU A 148 7.85 -9.91 11.34
N SER A 149 7.65 -10.98 12.12
CA SER A 149 7.39 -12.29 11.52
C SER A 149 6.08 -12.23 10.72
N THR A 150 5.97 -13.11 9.74
CA THR A 150 4.75 -13.22 8.93
C THR A 150 3.53 -13.49 9.79
N ASP A 151 3.63 -14.40 10.77
CA ASP A 151 2.52 -14.71 11.67
C ASP A 151 2.08 -13.50 12.49
N ALA A 152 3.05 -12.69 12.96
CA ALA A 152 2.74 -11.46 13.69
C ALA A 152 2.05 -10.41 12.78
N ALA A 153 2.47 -10.32 11.51
CA ALA A 153 1.85 -9.42 10.55
C ALA A 153 0.42 -9.86 10.18
N LEU A 154 0.18 -11.16 10.01
CA LEU A 154 -1.16 -11.71 9.77
C LEU A 154 -2.08 -11.48 10.97
N ALA A 155 -1.60 -11.73 12.18
CA ALA A 155 -2.36 -11.47 13.40
C ALA A 155 -2.73 -9.98 13.54
N GLU A 156 -1.83 -9.08 13.11
CA GLU A 156 -2.10 -7.64 13.12
C GLU A 156 -3.14 -7.24 12.06
N LEU A 157 -3.11 -7.85 10.85
CA LEU A 157 -4.16 -7.64 9.85
C LEU A 157 -5.52 -8.07 10.37
N GLU A 158 -5.60 -9.22 11.03
CA GLU A 158 -6.83 -9.72 11.62
C GLU A 158 -7.32 -8.82 12.76
N ARG A 159 -6.44 -8.42 13.66
CA ARG A 159 -6.75 -7.50 14.78
C ARG A 159 -7.31 -6.16 14.31
N CYS A 160 -6.79 -5.65 13.18
CA CYS A 160 -7.19 -4.37 12.61
C CYS A 160 -8.34 -4.49 11.58
N SER A 161 -8.86 -5.69 11.35
CA SER A 161 -10.02 -5.93 10.51
C SER A 161 -11.26 -5.21 11.08
N GLY A 162 -11.97 -4.49 10.23
CA GLY A 162 -13.13 -3.67 10.63
C GLY A 162 -12.79 -2.31 11.25
N SER A 163 -11.50 -2.04 11.51
CA SER A 163 -11.01 -0.74 11.97
C SER A 163 -10.14 -0.07 10.89
N GLN A 164 -8.92 -0.50 10.70
CA GLN A 164 -8.06 -0.01 9.62
C GLN A 164 -8.42 -0.65 8.28
N PHE A 165 -8.63 -1.96 8.26
CA PHE A 165 -8.80 -2.72 7.04
C PHE A 165 -10.25 -3.14 6.79
N ASP A 166 -10.61 -3.24 5.50
CA ASP A 166 -11.84 -3.89 5.08
C ASP A 166 -11.82 -5.37 5.50
N PRO A 167 -12.82 -5.85 6.27
CA PRO A 167 -12.87 -7.23 6.71
C PRO A 167 -12.86 -8.26 5.57
N VAL A 168 -13.41 -7.91 4.41
CA VAL A 168 -13.44 -8.80 3.23
C VAL A 168 -12.04 -8.92 2.63
N ALA A 169 -11.34 -7.79 2.45
CA ALA A 169 -9.99 -7.78 1.91
C ALA A 169 -8.98 -8.43 2.87
N ALA A 170 -9.06 -8.15 4.17
CA ALA A 170 -8.21 -8.77 5.18
C ALA A 170 -8.38 -10.29 5.21
N ARG A 171 -9.62 -10.78 5.21
CA ARG A 171 -9.91 -12.22 5.17
C ARG A 171 -9.40 -12.88 3.88
N ALA A 172 -9.59 -12.23 2.73
CA ALA A 172 -9.10 -12.77 1.46
C ALA A 172 -7.56 -12.86 1.44
N PHE A 173 -6.87 -11.92 2.08
CA PHE A 173 -5.41 -11.95 2.24
C PHE A 173 -4.97 -13.15 3.10
N THR A 174 -5.57 -13.33 4.29
CA THR A 174 -5.26 -14.47 5.18
C THR A 174 -5.54 -15.81 4.50
N GLN A 175 -6.66 -15.93 3.79
CA GLN A 175 -6.99 -17.14 3.03
C GLN A 175 -6.00 -17.40 1.88
N ALA A 176 -5.49 -16.37 1.22
CA ALA A 176 -4.45 -16.53 0.19
C ALA A 176 -3.13 -17.02 0.81
N TRP A 177 -2.80 -16.55 2.00
CA TRP A 177 -1.65 -17.04 2.77
C TRP A 177 -1.80 -18.51 3.12
N ASP A 178 -2.91 -18.90 3.74
CA ASP A 178 -3.18 -20.28 4.17
C ASP A 178 -3.18 -21.26 2.99
N ALA A 179 -3.55 -20.79 1.80
CA ALA A 179 -3.52 -21.56 0.56
C ALA A 179 -2.12 -21.61 -0.10
N GLY A 180 -1.12 -20.93 0.45
CA GLY A 180 0.24 -20.88 -0.11
C GLY A 180 0.35 -20.11 -1.44
N GLU A 181 -0.58 -19.19 -1.70
CA GLU A 181 -0.62 -18.41 -2.94
C GLU A 181 0.28 -17.17 -2.90
N LEU A 182 0.67 -16.71 -1.70
CA LEU A 182 1.50 -15.52 -1.53
C LEU A 182 2.99 -15.85 -1.67
N PRO A 183 3.77 -15.09 -2.48
CA PRO A 183 5.14 -15.42 -2.86
C PRO A 183 6.18 -15.36 -1.73
N PHE A 184 5.79 -14.90 -0.53
CA PHE A 184 6.71 -14.59 0.58
C PHE A 184 6.79 -15.67 1.67
N ALA A 185 6.34 -16.89 1.39
CA ALA A 185 6.32 -17.98 2.37
C ALA A 185 7.70 -18.39 2.93
N ALA A 186 8.82 -17.81 2.50
CA ALA A 186 10.15 -18.24 2.94
C ALA A 186 11.27 -17.22 2.71
N GLN A 187 11.28 -16.12 3.44
CA GLN A 187 12.56 -15.50 3.76
C GLN A 187 12.71 -15.47 5.29
N PRO A 188 13.52 -16.37 5.87
CA PRO A 188 13.96 -16.19 7.25
C PRO A 188 14.72 -14.86 7.35
N PRO A 189 14.66 -14.17 8.50
CA PRO A 189 15.44 -12.96 8.69
C PRO A 189 16.90 -13.26 8.38
N ALA A 190 17.53 -12.42 7.56
CA ALA A 190 18.96 -12.51 7.32
C ALA A 190 19.67 -12.42 8.67
N ALA A 191 20.49 -13.43 8.97
CA ALA A 191 21.28 -13.55 10.20
C ALA A 191 22.33 -12.44 10.31
#